data_c9190ea84fa82301701687c7efc4f511
#
_entry.id   c9190ea84fa82301701687c7efc4f511
#
_cell.length_a   1.000
_cell.length_b   1.000
_cell.length_c   1.000
_cell.angle_alpha   90.00
_cell.angle_beta   90.00
_cell.angle_gamma   90.00
#
_symmetry.space_group_name_H-M   'P 1'
#
loop_
_entity.id
_entity.type
_entity.pdbx_description
1 polymer ?
#
loop_
_entity_poly.entity_id
_entity_poly.type
_entity_poly.pdbx_seq_one_letter_code
_entity_poly.pdbx_strand_id
1 'polypeptide(L)'
;NKLLELLERMLDLDAPPRRMESYDISNTGKDDMVASMVVYVDGRPLKRDYRRFKLKDLDGPNDYASMDQVLRRRFRRMLDGDEKFVDAPDLLLIDGGLEHVRVACRVVEDMGLDIPAFGMVKDDRHGTRSLVAPDGREIGIQSVPAVFALIGQIQEETHRFAIEFNRQQRKARVQGSELDKIPGVGEKRRAQLLKAFKSVRAIKAAPLEELEKMEME
;
A
#
# COMPACT_ATOMS: atom_id res chain seq x y z
N ASN A 1 -24.22 4.94 -9.51
CA ASN A 1 -24.13 4.28 -8.20
C ASN A 1 -24.52 5.24 -7.09
N LYS A 2 -25.64 4.94 -6.42
CA LYS A 2 -26.21 5.81 -5.36
C LYS A 2 -25.26 5.99 -4.17
N LEU A 3 -24.49 4.97 -3.85
CA LEU A 3 -23.52 5.04 -2.74
C LEU A 3 -22.41 6.07 -3.01
N LEU A 4 -21.89 6.09 -4.23
CA LEU A 4 -20.87 7.04 -4.63
C LEU A 4 -21.40 8.47 -4.71
N GLU A 5 -22.64 8.64 -5.15
CA GLU A 5 -23.32 9.94 -5.15
C GLU A 5 -23.53 10.47 -3.73
N LEU A 6 -23.86 9.58 -2.79
CA LEU A 6 -23.99 9.93 -1.39
C LEU A 6 -22.64 10.37 -0.80
N LEU A 7 -21.57 9.65 -1.10
CA LEU A 7 -20.22 10.00 -0.67
C LEU A 7 -19.77 11.33 -1.27
N GLU A 8 -20.07 11.56 -2.57
CA GLU A 8 -19.82 12.85 -3.23
C GLU A 8 -20.43 14.02 -2.43
N ARG A 9 -21.67 13.89 -2.03
CA ARG A 9 -22.38 14.94 -1.27
C ARG A 9 -21.81 15.10 0.15
N MET A 10 -21.51 13.99 0.82
CA MET A 10 -20.96 14.04 2.19
C MET A 10 -19.59 14.72 2.23
N LEU A 11 -18.78 14.50 1.24
CA LEU A 11 -17.41 15.05 1.14
C LEU A 11 -17.33 16.31 0.32
N ASP A 12 -18.44 16.81 -0.22
CA ASP A 12 -18.51 18.00 -1.09
C ASP A 12 -17.53 17.88 -2.29
N LEU A 13 -17.60 16.75 -2.99
CA LEU A 13 -16.76 16.49 -4.16
C LEU A 13 -17.42 17.03 -5.43
N ASP A 14 -16.61 17.31 -6.45
CA ASP A 14 -17.09 17.79 -7.75
C ASP A 14 -17.79 16.70 -8.59
N ALA A 15 -17.48 15.45 -8.31
CA ALA A 15 -18.04 14.28 -9.01
C ALA A 15 -18.05 13.06 -8.10
N PRO A 16 -18.88 12.03 -8.41
CA PRO A 16 -18.84 10.78 -7.66
C PRO A 16 -17.44 10.14 -7.71
N PRO A 17 -16.89 9.66 -6.59
CA PRO A 17 -15.55 9.10 -6.55
C PRO A 17 -15.53 7.67 -7.08
N ARG A 18 -15.58 7.51 -8.39
CA ARG A 18 -15.60 6.20 -9.04
C ARG A 18 -14.35 5.39 -8.73
N ARG A 19 -13.17 6.01 -8.88
CA ARG A 19 -11.89 5.40 -8.53
C ARG A 19 -11.36 6.02 -7.26
N MET A 20 -11.25 5.19 -6.24
CA MET A 20 -10.65 5.56 -4.96
C MET A 20 -9.35 4.80 -4.76
N GLU A 21 -8.33 5.51 -4.30
CA GLU A 21 -7.06 4.88 -3.93
C GLU A 21 -6.80 5.09 -2.45
N SER A 22 -6.51 4.01 -1.75
CA SER A 22 -6.23 4.01 -0.32
C SER A 22 -4.77 3.66 -0.08
N TYR A 23 -4.12 4.42 0.79
CA TYR A 23 -2.68 4.32 1.06
C TYR A 23 -2.41 4.05 2.53
N ASP A 24 -1.53 3.10 2.77
CA ASP A 24 -1.01 2.75 4.09
C ASP A 24 0.51 2.70 4.05
N ILE A 25 1.15 3.29 5.06
CA ILE A 25 2.60 3.24 5.22
C ILE A 25 2.92 2.26 6.34
N SER A 26 3.81 1.31 6.07
CA SER A 26 4.24 0.33 7.06
C SER A 26 5.75 0.18 7.10
N ASN A 27 6.26 -0.15 8.29
CA ASN A 27 7.65 -0.47 8.51
C ASN A 27 7.81 -2.00 8.52
N THR A 28 8.67 -2.52 7.63
CA THR A 28 8.91 -3.97 7.52
C THR A 28 10.08 -4.45 8.39
N GLY A 29 10.62 -3.59 9.27
CA GLY A 29 11.80 -3.84 10.08
C GLY A 29 13.09 -3.36 9.41
N LYS A 30 14.16 -3.17 10.19
CA LYS A 30 15.45 -2.61 9.71
C LYS A 30 15.31 -1.27 8.97
N ASP A 31 14.36 -0.45 9.42
CA ASP A 31 14.08 0.88 8.86
C ASP A 31 13.59 0.87 7.40
N ASP A 32 13.18 -0.29 6.88
CA ASP A 32 12.59 -0.39 5.55
C ASP A 32 11.11 0.01 5.59
N MET A 33 10.77 1.07 4.85
CA MET A 33 9.40 1.55 4.72
C MET A 33 8.80 1.06 3.40
N VAL A 34 7.54 0.65 3.46
CA VAL A 34 6.76 0.21 2.31
C VAL A 34 5.40 0.90 2.33
N ALA A 35 5.01 1.43 1.19
CA ALA A 35 3.66 1.95 1.00
C ALA A 35 2.83 0.93 0.23
N SER A 36 1.60 0.74 0.68
CA SER A 36 0.61 -0.11 0.02
C SER A 36 -0.49 0.76 -0.58
N MET A 37 -0.80 0.52 -1.85
CA MET A 37 -1.89 1.19 -2.56
C MET A 37 -2.97 0.17 -2.89
N VAL A 38 -4.16 0.40 -2.40
CA VAL A 38 -5.35 -0.38 -2.69
C VAL A 38 -6.30 0.46 -3.54
N VAL A 39 -6.96 -0.16 -4.49
CA VAL A 39 -7.82 0.54 -5.46
C VAL A 39 -9.22 -0.04 -5.43
N TYR A 40 -10.20 0.85 -5.33
CA TYR A 40 -11.62 0.53 -5.46
C TYR A 40 -12.20 1.31 -6.64
N VAL A 41 -12.95 0.62 -7.50
CA VAL A 41 -13.67 1.23 -8.62
C VAL A 41 -15.14 0.84 -8.53
N ASP A 42 -16.01 1.84 -8.58
CA ASP A 42 -17.46 1.67 -8.45
C ASP A 42 -17.86 0.91 -7.18
N GLY A 43 -17.11 1.12 -6.08
CA GLY A 43 -17.36 0.51 -4.78
C GLY A 43 -16.84 -0.91 -4.61
N ARG A 44 -16.04 -1.40 -5.55
CA ARG A 44 -15.48 -2.76 -5.53
C ARG A 44 -13.97 -2.75 -5.65
N PRO A 45 -13.26 -3.68 -5.00
CA PRO A 45 -11.82 -3.76 -5.12
C PRO A 45 -11.38 -4.09 -6.55
N LEU A 46 -10.37 -3.38 -7.04
CA LEU A 46 -9.73 -3.64 -8.31
C LEU A 46 -8.30 -4.13 -8.05
N LYS A 47 -8.16 -5.40 -7.74
CA LYS A 47 -6.91 -6.00 -7.25
C LYS A 47 -5.77 -5.92 -8.24
N ARG A 48 -6.05 -5.94 -9.55
CA ARG A 48 -5.01 -5.81 -10.59
C ARG A 48 -4.26 -4.49 -10.53
N ASP A 49 -4.87 -3.45 -9.94
CA ASP A 49 -4.26 -2.13 -9.80
C ASP A 49 -3.61 -1.89 -8.43
N TYR A 50 -3.68 -2.85 -7.51
CA TYR A 50 -2.97 -2.76 -6.24
C TYR A 50 -1.47 -2.68 -6.48
N ARG A 51 -0.77 -1.86 -5.71
CA ARG A 51 0.70 -1.69 -5.83
C ARG A 51 1.35 -1.59 -4.47
N ARG A 52 2.61 -2.01 -4.42
CA ARG A 52 3.49 -1.79 -3.28
C ARG A 52 4.70 -1.01 -3.74
N PHE A 53 5.07 -0.03 -2.93
CA PHE A 53 6.20 0.85 -3.21
C PHE A 53 7.23 0.67 -2.11
N LYS A 54 8.43 0.20 -2.48
CA LYS A 54 9.58 0.27 -1.57
C LYS A 54 10.08 1.69 -1.54
N LEU A 55 10.19 2.26 -0.36
CA LEU A 55 10.59 3.64 -0.17
C LEU A 55 12.09 3.68 0.13
N LYS A 56 12.79 4.62 -0.49
CA LYS A 56 14.25 4.72 -0.47
C LYS A 56 14.67 6.10 0.01
N ASP A 57 15.92 6.17 0.48
CA ASP A 57 16.58 7.44 0.81
C ASP A 57 15.84 8.26 1.88
N LEU A 58 15.23 7.56 2.83
CA LEU A 58 14.61 8.18 3.98
C LEU A 58 15.58 8.19 5.17
N ASP A 59 15.58 9.28 5.91
CA ASP A 59 16.34 9.40 7.16
C ASP A 59 15.60 8.67 8.30
N GLY A 60 15.67 7.32 8.28
CA GLY A 60 14.96 6.48 9.22
C GLY A 60 13.47 6.37 8.96
N PRO A 61 12.69 5.75 9.88
CA PRO A 61 11.24 5.65 9.76
C PRO A 61 10.59 7.04 9.81
N ASN A 62 9.99 7.46 8.70
CA ASN A 62 9.31 8.75 8.59
C ASN A 62 8.07 8.61 7.73
N ASP A 63 6.90 8.52 8.36
CA ASP A 63 5.63 8.30 7.68
C ASP A 63 5.25 9.45 6.75
N TYR A 64 5.56 10.69 7.12
CA TYR A 64 5.23 11.86 6.28
C TYR A 64 6.08 11.91 5.02
N ALA A 65 7.39 11.72 5.15
CA ALA A 65 8.29 11.63 4.01
C ALA A 65 7.97 10.44 3.12
N SER A 66 7.54 9.33 3.72
CA SER A 66 7.10 8.13 3.01
C SER A 66 5.85 8.39 2.19
N MET A 67 4.85 9.07 2.77
CA MET A 67 3.62 9.44 2.07
C MET A 67 3.92 10.40 0.91
N ASP A 68 4.76 11.40 1.12
CA ASP A 68 5.21 12.32 0.08
C ASP A 68 5.86 11.53 -1.09
N GLN A 69 6.81 10.66 -0.78
CA GLN A 69 7.55 9.91 -1.79
C GLN A 69 6.64 8.99 -2.61
N VAL A 70 5.75 8.23 -1.98
CA VAL A 70 4.88 7.30 -2.70
C VAL A 70 3.93 8.03 -3.63
N LEU A 71 3.31 9.11 -3.16
CA LEU A 71 2.35 9.86 -3.97
C LEU A 71 3.03 10.55 -5.14
N ARG A 72 4.21 11.15 -4.94
CA ARG A 72 4.98 11.76 -6.04
C ARG A 72 5.39 10.73 -7.08
N ARG A 73 5.83 9.55 -6.67
CA ARG A 73 6.18 8.45 -7.60
C ARG A 73 4.97 7.99 -8.37
N ARG A 74 3.84 7.77 -7.70
CA ARG A 74 2.60 7.33 -8.34
C ARG A 74 2.12 8.34 -9.37
N PHE A 75 2.04 9.62 -9.02
CA PHE A 75 1.54 10.66 -9.93
C PHE A 75 2.53 11.01 -11.03
N ARG A 76 3.82 10.92 -10.78
CA ARG A 76 4.83 11.10 -11.83
C ARG A 76 4.68 10.04 -12.91
N ARG A 77 4.49 8.78 -12.54
CA ARG A 77 4.24 7.70 -13.50
C ARG A 77 2.95 7.90 -14.28
N MET A 78 1.91 8.39 -13.64
CA MET A 78 0.67 8.76 -14.30
C MET A 78 0.89 9.84 -15.36
N LEU A 79 1.58 10.91 -15.01
CA LEU A 79 1.88 12.03 -15.91
C LEU A 79 2.81 11.63 -17.05
N ASP A 80 3.70 10.66 -16.82
CA ASP A 80 4.60 10.11 -17.84
C ASP A 80 3.90 9.12 -18.78
N GLY A 81 2.63 8.81 -18.55
CA GLY A 81 1.85 7.91 -19.40
C GLY A 81 2.11 6.43 -19.18
N ASP A 82 2.64 6.04 -18.00
CA ASP A 82 2.81 4.63 -17.65
C ASP A 82 1.43 3.96 -17.58
N GLU A 83 1.20 2.96 -18.43
CA GLU A 83 -0.09 2.27 -18.56
C GLU A 83 -0.58 1.66 -17.24
N LYS A 84 0.33 1.28 -16.34
CA LYS A 84 0.00 0.72 -15.04
C LYS A 84 -0.51 1.76 -14.05
N PHE A 85 -0.32 3.05 -14.33
CA PHE A 85 -0.64 4.16 -13.43
C PHE A 85 -1.45 5.27 -14.09
N VAL A 86 -1.93 5.05 -15.31
CA VAL A 86 -2.58 6.09 -16.13
C VAL A 86 -3.94 6.53 -15.58
N ASP A 87 -4.65 5.66 -14.89
CA ASP A 87 -5.97 5.97 -14.35
C ASP A 87 -5.85 6.83 -13.10
N ALA A 88 -6.34 8.06 -13.18
CA ALA A 88 -6.31 8.99 -12.06
C ALA A 88 -7.36 8.64 -11.00
N PRO A 89 -7.02 8.72 -9.72
CA PRO A 89 -8.03 8.59 -8.67
C PRO A 89 -8.94 9.81 -8.62
N ASP A 90 -10.20 9.59 -8.27
CA ASP A 90 -11.17 10.64 -7.97
C ASP A 90 -11.12 11.05 -6.49
N LEU A 91 -10.56 10.19 -5.65
CA LEU A 91 -10.46 10.39 -4.21
C LEU A 91 -9.27 9.60 -3.66
N LEU A 92 -8.47 10.26 -2.82
CA LEU A 92 -7.43 9.62 -2.02
C LEU A 92 -7.94 9.41 -0.60
N LEU A 93 -7.82 8.19 -0.10
CA LEU A 93 -8.10 7.83 1.29
C LEU A 93 -6.77 7.48 1.96
N ILE A 94 -6.42 8.24 2.98
CA ILE A 94 -5.14 8.14 3.65
C ILE A 94 -5.35 7.48 5.02
N ASP A 95 -4.67 6.38 5.26
CA ASP A 95 -4.67 5.75 6.59
C ASP A 95 -3.74 6.53 7.50
N GLY A 96 -4.27 7.59 8.11
CA GLY A 96 -3.53 8.49 8.96
C GLY A 96 -4.35 9.73 9.29
N GLY A 97 -3.77 10.58 10.13
CA GLY A 97 -4.42 11.80 10.59
C GLY A 97 -4.28 12.98 9.63
N LEU A 98 -4.66 14.15 10.13
CA LEU A 98 -4.67 15.40 9.37
C LEU A 98 -3.32 15.74 8.73
N GLU A 99 -2.22 15.48 9.41
CA GLU A 99 -0.89 15.80 8.87
C GLU A 99 -0.54 14.97 7.64
N HIS A 100 -0.96 13.70 7.61
CA HIS A 100 -0.79 12.86 6.43
C HIS A 100 -1.64 13.35 5.26
N VAL A 101 -2.86 13.80 5.54
CA VAL A 101 -3.76 14.41 4.53
C VAL A 101 -3.13 15.67 3.94
N ARG A 102 -2.55 16.51 4.78
CA ARG A 102 -1.88 17.75 4.33
C ARG A 102 -0.68 17.45 3.44
N VAL A 103 0.08 16.41 3.75
CA VAL A 103 1.17 15.94 2.87
C VAL A 103 0.62 15.54 1.51
N ALA A 104 -0.46 14.75 1.48
CA ALA A 104 -1.10 14.34 0.22
C ALA A 104 -1.57 15.53 -0.59
N CYS A 105 -2.22 16.51 0.04
CA CYS A 105 -2.70 17.73 -0.62
C CYS A 105 -1.55 18.55 -1.20
N ARG A 106 -0.43 18.64 -0.50
CA ARG A 106 0.76 19.36 -0.97
C ARG A 106 1.34 18.70 -2.23
N VAL A 107 1.43 17.37 -2.22
CA VAL A 107 1.92 16.62 -3.40
C VAL A 107 1.02 16.85 -4.61
N VAL A 108 -0.29 16.73 -4.42
CA VAL A 108 -1.28 16.94 -5.48
C VAL A 108 -1.15 18.35 -6.06
N GLU A 109 -1.05 19.36 -5.21
CA GLU A 109 -0.89 20.76 -5.62
C GLU A 109 0.44 20.99 -6.35
N ASP A 110 1.55 20.48 -5.79
CA ASP A 110 2.89 20.63 -6.40
C ASP A 110 2.97 20.02 -7.79
N MET A 111 2.21 18.96 -8.04
CA MET A 111 2.19 18.29 -9.33
C MET A 111 1.13 18.82 -10.31
N GLY A 112 0.44 19.89 -9.93
CA GLY A 112 -0.56 20.54 -10.78
C GLY A 112 -1.83 19.72 -10.96
N LEU A 113 -2.15 18.86 -10.00
CA LEU A 113 -3.33 17.99 -10.05
C LEU A 113 -4.44 18.53 -9.14
N ASP A 114 -5.67 18.07 -9.37
CA ASP A 114 -6.84 18.41 -8.56
C ASP A 114 -7.50 17.09 -8.12
N ILE A 115 -7.00 16.52 -7.03
CA ILE A 115 -7.49 15.26 -6.49
C ILE A 115 -7.75 15.45 -5.00
N PRO A 116 -8.99 15.24 -4.53
CA PRO A 116 -9.32 15.39 -3.11
C PRO A 116 -8.70 14.26 -2.29
N ALA A 117 -8.25 14.61 -1.08
CA ALA A 117 -7.69 13.66 -0.12
C ALA A 117 -8.36 13.81 1.23
N PHE A 118 -8.69 12.67 1.84
CA PHE A 118 -9.29 12.60 3.17
C PHE A 118 -8.58 11.54 3.99
N GLY A 119 -8.44 11.78 5.29
CA GLY A 119 -7.87 10.81 6.21
C GLY A 119 -8.95 9.92 6.81
N MET A 120 -8.61 8.67 7.07
CA MET A 120 -9.47 7.73 7.76
C MET A 120 -9.13 7.76 9.25
N VAL A 121 -10.05 8.28 10.06
CA VAL A 121 -9.88 8.39 11.52
C VAL A 121 -10.43 7.14 12.18
N LYS A 122 -9.59 6.50 13.00
CA LYS A 122 -9.93 5.25 13.68
C LYS A 122 -10.52 5.52 15.06
N ASP A 123 -11.44 4.65 15.48
CA ASP A 123 -11.93 4.63 16.85
C ASP A 123 -11.02 3.79 17.76
N ASP A 124 -11.40 3.61 19.03
CA ASP A 124 -10.64 2.85 20.03
C ASP A 124 -10.51 1.35 19.66
N ARG A 125 -11.35 0.86 18.75
CA ARG A 125 -11.33 -0.52 18.26
C ARG A 125 -10.62 -0.68 16.93
N HIS A 126 -9.91 0.36 16.46
CA HIS A 126 -9.20 0.43 15.18
C HIS A 126 -10.10 0.37 13.93
N GLY A 127 -11.42 0.57 14.10
CA GLY A 127 -12.36 0.74 12.99
C GLY A 127 -12.44 2.21 12.56
N THR A 128 -12.74 2.47 11.29
CA THR A 128 -12.92 3.85 10.81
C THR A 128 -14.22 4.43 11.35
N ARG A 129 -14.15 5.51 12.12
CA ARG A 129 -15.34 6.20 12.64
C ARG A 129 -15.71 7.44 11.83
N SER A 130 -14.73 8.10 11.22
CA SER A 130 -14.92 9.36 10.49
C SER A 130 -13.84 9.56 9.45
N LEU A 131 -14.06 10.54 8.59
CA LEU A 131 -13.06 11.04 7.66
C LEU A 131 -12.64 12.43 8.08
N VAL A 132 -11.37 12.77 7.91
CA VAL A 132 -10.87 14.10 8.18
C VAL A 132 -10.53 14.83 6.87
N ALA A 133 -11.11 16.02 6.69
CA ALA A 133 -10.85 16.87 5.54
C ALA A 133 -9.53 17.64 5.70
N PRO A 134 -8.97 18.18 4.61
CA PRO A 134 -7.72 18.95 4.67
C PRO A 134 -7.78 20.18 5.57
N ASP A 135 -8.96 20.76 5.78
CA ASP A 135 -9.17 21.90 6.69
C ASP A 135 -9.26 21.49 8.17
N GLY A 136 -9.18 20.19 8.47
CA GLY A 136 -9.27 19.66 9.81
C GLY A 136 -10.67 19.24 10.23
N ARG A 137 -11.71 19.50 9.41
CA ARG A 137 -13.08 19.07 9.71
C ARG A 137 -13.17 17.56 9.72
N GLU A 138 -13.81 17.04 10.76
CA GLU A 138 -14.10 15.61 10.88
C GLU A 138 -15.52 15.33 10.42
N ILE A 139 -15.66 14.42 9.47
CA ILE A 139 -16.94 14.05 8.87
C ILE A 139 -17.33 12.67 9.41
N GLY A 140 -18.34 12.64 10.27
CA GLY A 140 -18.84 11.38 10.83
C GLY A 140 -19.55 10.54 9.77
N ILE A 141 -19.24 9.26 9.72
CA ILE A 141 -19.82 8.32 8.74
C ILE A 141 -20.69 7.24 9.39
N GLN A 142 -20.65 7.14 10.72
CA GLN A 142 -21.37 6.09 11.46
C GLN A 142 -22.88 6.17 11.29
N SER A 143 -23.43 7.38 11.10
CA SER A 143 -24.87 7.59 10.89
C SER A 143 -25.35 7.23 9.49
N VAL A 144 -24.43 6.92 8.57
CA VAL A 144 -24.75 6.54 7.19
C VAL A 144 -24.23 5.12 6.94
N PRO A 145 -25.03 4.08 7.21
CA PRO A 145 -24.53 2.70 7.25
C PRO A 145 -23.82 2.23 5.98
N ALA A 146 -24.31 2.62 4.81
CA ALA A 146 -23.71 2.21 3.53
C ALA A 146 -22.32 2.82 3.33
N VAL A 147 -22.12 4.07 3.71
CA VAL A 147 -20.82 4.75 3.64
C VAL A 147 -19.88 4.20 4.70
N PHE A 148 -20.38 4.01 5.92
CA PHE A 148 -19.61 3.40 7.00
C PHE A 148 -19.07 2.02 6.61
N ALA A 149 -19.92 1.18 6.01
CA ALA A 149 -19.53 -0.15 5.55
C ALA A 149 -18.47 -0.10 4.43
N LEU A 150 -18.63 0.79 3.46
CA LEU A 150 -17.67 0.94 2.36
C LEU A 150 -16.31 1.41 2.85
N ILE A 151 -16.26 2.47 3.63
CA ILE A 151 -14.99 3.02 4.14
C ILE A 151 -14.31 2.02 5.07
N GLY A 152 -15.08 1.35 5.93
CA GLY A 152 -14.57 0.29 6.79
C GLY A 152 -13.98 -0.87 6.00
N GLN A 153 -14.61 -1.29 4.92
CA GLN A 153 -14.12 -2.33 4.02
C GLN A 153 -12.82 -1.91 3.34
N ILE A 154 -12.74 -0.68 2.86
CA ILE A 154 -11.52 -0.15 2.21
C ILE A 154 -10.37 -0.12 3.22
N GLN A 155 -10.62 0.34 4.43
CA GLN A 155 -9.62 0.40 5.49
C GLN A 155 -9.11 -0.98 5.87
N GLU A 156 -10.01 -1.95 6.08
CA GLU A 156 -9.64 -3.34 6.37
C GLU A 156 -8.85 -3.99 5.25
N GLU A 157 -9.26 -3.77 4.00
CA GLU A 157 -8.60 -4.32 2.82
C GLU A 157 -7.19 -3.75 2.65
N THR A 158 -7.03 -2.46 2.89
CA THR A 158 -5.72 -1.78 2.82
C THR A 158 -4.77 -2.35 3.87
N HIS A 159 -5.27 -2.53 5.08
CA HIS A 159 -4.51 -3.12 6.18
C HIS A 159 -4.15 -4.60 5.90
N ARG A 160 -5.11 -5.38 5.40
CA ARG A 160 -4.89 -6.78 5.00
C ARG A 160 -3.78 -6.91 3.96
N PHE A 161 -3.81 -6.06 2.93
CA PHE A 161 -2.83 -6.04 1.85
C PHE A 161 -1.44 -5.70 2.37
N ALA A 162 -1.33 -4.73 3.27
CA ALA A 162 -0.08 -4.36 3.91
C ALA A 162 0.49 -5.49 4.78
N ILE A 163 -0.36 -6.15 5.58
CA ILE A 163 0.05 -7.27 6.44
C ILE A 163 0.52 -8.47 5.61
N GLU A 164 -0.15 -8.79 4.53
CA GLU A 164 0.21 -9.89 3.64
C GLU A 164 1.65 -9.75 3.15
N PHE A 165 2.04 -8.55 2.74
CA PHE A 165 3.41 -8.27 2.32
C PHE A 165 4.41 -8.47 3.46
N ASN A 166 4.11 -7.98 4.65
CA ASN A 166 4.96 -8.15 5.83
C ASN A 166 5.16 -9.63 6.18
N ARG A 167 4.12 -10.44 6.08
CA ARG A 167 4.20 -11.89 6.29
C ARG A 167 5.11 -12.56 5.27
N GLN A 168 4.99 -12.21 4.01
CA GLN A 168 5.85 -12.73 2.94
C GLN A 168 7.32 -12.38 3.18
N GLN A 169 7.61 -11.15 3.61
CA GLN A 169 8.97 -10.70 3.93
C GLN A 169 9.55 -11.47 5.11
N ARG A 170 8.79 -11.67 6.18
CA ARG A 170 9.22 -12.45 7.35
C ARG A 170 9.52 -13.90 6.99
N LYS A 171 8.66 -14.53 6.19
CA LYS A 171 8.85 -15.90 5.71
C LYS A 171 10.13 -16.03 4.91
N ALA A 172 10.40 -15.12 4.00
CA ALA A 172 11.63 -15.10 3.21
C ALA A 172 12.89 -14.95 4.09
N ARG A 173 12.84 -14.10 5.13
CA ARG A 173 13.95 -13.93 6.07
C ARG A 173 14.25 -15.19 6.87
N VAL A 174 13.21 -15.86 7.37
CA VAL A 174 13.36 -17.12 8.13
C VAL A 174 13.96 -18.19 7.25
N GLN A 175 13.49 -18.35 6.03
CA GLN A 175 14.02 -19.32 5.07
C GLN A 175 15.48 -19.01 4.72
N GLY A 176 15.80 -17.74 4.50
CA GLY A 176 17.17 -17.31 4.25
C GLY A 176 18.11 -17.64 5.41
N SER A 177 17.65 -17.44 6.65
CA SER A 177 18.44 -17.77 7.85
C SER A 177 18.77 -19.24 7.96
N GLU A 178 17.87 -20.15 7.57
CA GLU A 178 18.16 -21.59 7.55
C GLU A 178 19.26 -21.96 6.53
N LEU A 179 19.23 -21.35 5.35
CA LEU A 179 20.24 -21.56 4.32
C LEU A 179 21.61 -21.01 4.72
N ASP A 180 21.66 -19.92 5.48
CA ASP A 180 22.90 -19.32 5.96
C ASP A 180 23.68 -20.23 6.93
N LYS A 181 23.03 -21.21 7.54
CA LYS A 181 23.68 -22.21 8.41
C LYS A 181 24.47 -23.25 7.63
N ILE A 182 24.32 -23.32 6.32
CA ILE A 182 25.02 -24.26 5.47
C ILE A 182 26.37 -23.66 5.08
N PRO A 183 27.52 -24.35 5.34
CA PRO A 183 28.82 -23.84 4.94
C PRO A 183 28.89 -23.63 3.42
N GLY A 184 29.43 -22.47 3.01
CA GLY A 184 29.57 -22.11 1.61
C GLY A 184 28.33 -21.48 0.97
N VAL A 185 27.24 -21.32 1.71
CA VAL A 185 26.04 -20.62 1.23
C VAL A 185 25.99 -19.20 1.84
N GLY A 186 26.44 -18.22 1.07
CA GLY A 186 26.31 -16.80 1.41
C GLY A 186 25.02 -16.21 0.84
N GLU A 187 24.89 -14.89 0.98
CA GLU A 187 23.68 -14.17 0.54
C GLU A 187 23.33 -14.42 -0.93
N LYS A 188 24.32 -14.38 -1.81
CA LYS A 188 24.13 -14.55 -3.27
C LYS A 188 23.61 -15.94 -3.60
N ARG A 189 24.22 -16.98 -3.04
CA ARG A 189 23.81 -18.36 -3.26
C ARG A 189 22.47 -18.66 -2.65
N ARG A 190 22.17 -18.11 -1.47
CA ARG A 190 20.87 -18.17 -0.83
C ARG A 190 19.77 -17.61 -1.75
N ALA A 191 19.99 -16.43 -2.32
CA ALA A 191 19.04 -15.78 -3.23
C ALA A 191 18.82 -16.63 -4.48
N GLN A 192 19.86 -17.22 -5.06
CA GLN A 192 19.78 -18.10 -6.23
C GLN A 192 18.98 -19.36 -5.93
N LEU A 193 19.21 -20.01 -4.79
CA LEU A 193 18.49 -21.20 -4.37
C LEU A 193 17.00 -20.92 -4.16
N LEU A 194 16.65 -19.85 -3.45
CA LEU A 194 15.26 -19.47 -3.20
C LEU A 194 14.52 -19.06 -4.47
N LYS A 195 15.23 -18.42 -5.41
CA LYS A 195 14.66 -18.08 -6.72
C LYS A 195 14.34 -19.31 -7.55
N ALA A 196 15.23 -20.30 -7.55
CA ALA A 196 15.07 -21.51 -8.35
C ALA A 196 14.03 -22.48 -7.76
N PHE A 197 14.03 -22.68 -6.44
CA PHE A 197 13.20 -23.68 -5.76
C PHE A 197 12.05 -23.08 -4.94
N LYS A 198 12.00 -21.79 -4.77
CA LYS A 198 10.94 -20.99 -4.11
C LYS A 198 10.79 -21.19 -2.60
N SER A 199 11.28 -22.26 -2.02
CA SER A 199 11.23 -22.49 -0.57
C SER A 199 12.37 -23.39 -0.11
N VAL A 200 12.72 -23.30 1.18
CA VAL A 200 13.71 -24.19 1.80
C VAL A 200 13.25 -25.64 1.74
N ARG A 201 11.95 -25.88 1.94
CA ARG A 201 11.35 -27.21 1.84
C ARG A 201 11.57 -27.83 0.45
N ALA A 202 11.35 -27.04 -0.60
CA ALA A 202 11.58 -27.49 -1.98
C ALA A 202 13.07 -27.77 -2.24
N ILE A 203 13.99 -26.98 -1.68
CA ILE A 203 15.44 -27.20 -1.79
C ILE A 203 15.84 -28.52 -1.11
N LYS A 204 15.32 -28.79 0.10
CA LYS A 204 15.58 -30.03 0.84
C LYS A 204 15.04 -31.27 0.12
N ALA A 205 13.93 -31.14 -0.60
CA ALA A 205 13.29 -32.21 -1.36
C ALA A 205 13.88 -32.39 -2.77
N ALA A 206 14.68 -31.44 -3.26
CA ALA A 206 15.24 -31.49 -4.62
C ALA A 206 16.30 -32.57 -4.75
N PRO A 207 16.32 -33.32 -5.88
CA PRO A 207 17.42 -34.28 -6.16
C PRO A 207 18.76 -33.54 -6.25
N LEU A 208 19.83 -34.22 -5.80
CA LEU A 208 21.19 -33.67 -5.85
C LEU A 208 21.58 -33.21 -7.28
N GLU A 209 21.16 -33.98 -8.28
CA GLU A 209 21.41 -33.70 -9.68
C GLU A 209 20.85 -32.36 -10.12
N GLU A 210 19.66 -31.97 -9.63
CA GLU A 210 19.07 -30.68 -9.95
C GLU A 210 19.82 -29.53 -9.28
N LEU A 211 20.30 -29.75 -8.05
CA LEU A 211 21.11 -28.77 -7.34
C LEU A 211 22.48 -28.57 -8.01
N GLU A 212 23.07 -29.66 -8.50
CA GLU A 212 24.36 -29.64 -9.22
C GLU A 212 24.28 -28.92 -10.57
N LYS A 213 23.09 -28.92 -11.22
CA LYS A 213 22.89 -28.23 -12.49
C LYS A 213 22.81 -26.70 -12.36
N MET A 214 22.67 -26.20 -11.14
CA MET A 214 22.62 -24.75 -10.93
C MET A 214 24.03 -24.16 -11.10
N GLU A 215 24.14 -23.15 -11.97
CA GLU A 215 25.35 -22.33 -12.06
C GLU A 215 25.33 -21.35 -10.87
N MET A 216 26.23 -21.60 -9.92
CA MET A 216 26.39 -20.75 -8.74
C MET A 216 27.72 -20.02 -8.80
N GLU A 217 27.64 -18.69 -8.81
CA GLU A 217 28.80 -17.80 -8.71
C GLU A 217 29.32 -17.68 -7.29
#